data_5013c0a977e7ec92ec5d3bd476a03a61
#
_entry.id   5013c0a977e7ec92ec5d3bd476a03a61
#
_cell.length_a   1.000
_cell.length_b   1.000
_cell.length_c   1.000
_cell.angle_alpha   90.00
_cell.angle_beta   90.00
_cell.angle_gamma   90.00
#
_symmetry.space_group_name_H-M   'P 1'
#
loop_
_entity.id
_entity.type
_entity.pdbx_description
1 polymer ?
#
loop_
_entity_poly.entity_id
_entity_poly.type
_entity_poly.pdbx_seq_one_letter_code
_entity_poly.pdbx_strand_id
1 'polypeptide(L)'
;MPKEFSRASRVGEQIKRLLAELVRDSVKDPRVMGMVTLTDVEVTRDFDHAKVFVSVFGDESIQEESIKALNNAAGFLQREIGRQIKIRHIPRLHFHLDTSIEKGFQMDQLIANALKNDQGIQ
;
A
#
# COMPACT_ATOMS: atom_id res chain seq x y z
N MET A 1 11.84 -2.25 -19.20
CA MET A 1 10.39 -2.09 -19.35
C MET A 1 10.03 -0.62 -19.42
N PRO A 2 9.41 -0.22 -20.51
CA PRO A 2 9.11 1.20 -20.69
C PRO A 2 8.26 1.82 -19.58
N LYS A 3 7.34 1.06 -19.00
CA LYS A 3 6.48 1.60 -17.95
C LYS A 3 7.23 2.00 -16.69
N GLU A 4 8.40 1.42 -16.45
CA GLU A 4 9.22 1.77 -15.30
C GLU A 4 9.77 3.18 -15.41
N PHE A 5 9.83 3.68 -16.62
CA PHE A 5 10.34 5.01 -16.90
C PHE A 5 9.23 6.00 -17.16
N SER A 6 7.97 5.60 -16.99
CA SER A 6 6.87 6.52 -17.15
C SER A 6 6.94 7.60 -16.08
N ARG A 7 6.37 8.76 -16.41
CA ARG A 7 6.33 9.87 -15.49
C ARG A 7 5.53 9.53 -14.23
N ALA A 8 4.42 8.83 -14.41
CA ALA A 8 3.60 8.38 -13.29
C ALA A 8 4.35 7.43 -12.36
N SER A 9 5.15 6.52 -12.92
CA SER A 9 5.97 5.60 -12.12
C SER A 9 7.01 6.34 -11.30
N ARG A 10 7.66 7.35 -11.89
CA ARG A 10 8.67 8.15 -11.17
C ARG A 10 8.06 8.93 -10.03
N VAL A 11 6.92 9.55 -10.28
CA VAL A 11 6.20 10.28 -9.24
C VAL A 11 5.73 9.31 -8.15
N GLY A 12 5.24 8.15 -8.54
CA GLY A 12 4.84 7.12 -7.60
C GLY A 12 5.97 6.70 -6.66
N GLU A 13 7.18 6.52 -7.19
CA GLU A 13 8.34 6.19 -6.37
C GLU A 13 8.71 7.31 -5.40
N GLN A 14 8.65 8.55 -5.84
CA GLN A 14 8.90 9.69 -4.97
C GLN A 14 7.86 9.78 -3.85
N ILE A 15 6.60 9.60 -4.19
CA ILE A 15 5.51 9.61 -3.22
C ILE A 15 5.69 8.47 -2.21
N LYS A 16 6.05 7.30 -2.69
CA LYS A 16 6.27 6.13 -1.84
C LYS A 16 7.31 6.39 -0.76
N ARG A 17 8.46 6.93 -1.14
CA ARG A 17 9.52 7.24 -0.18
C ARG A 17 9.07 8.26 0.85
N LEU A 18 8.41 9.29 0.38
CA LEU A 18 7.98 10.38 1.24
C LEU A 18 6.87 9.92 2.18
N LEU A 19 5.91 9.16 1.67
CA LEU A 19 4.83 8.62 2.48
C LEU A 19 5.34 7.67 3.55
N ALA A 20 6.34 6.85 3.24
CA ALA A 20 6.91 5.94 4.24
C ALA A 20 7.41 6.70 5.45
N GLU A 21 8.08 7.83 5.22
CA GLU A 21 8.56 8.68 6.30
C GLU A 21 7.41 9.38 7.02
N LEU A 22 6.47 9.92 6.27
CA LEU A 22 5.35 10.67 6.85
C LEU A 22 4.46 9.78 7.71
N VAL A 23 4.16 8.59 7.24
CA VAL A 23 3.32 7.65 7.99
C VAL A 23 4.03 7.25 9.28
N ARG A 24 5.32 6.97 9.21
CA ARG A 24 6.09 6.58 10.38
C ARG A 24 6.16 7.72 11.41
N ASP A 25 6.38 8.95 10.95
CA ASP A 25 6.68 10.07 11.83
C ASP A 25 5.46 10.89 12.23
N SER A 26 4.45 11.00 11.36
CA SER A 26 3.34 11.92 11.54
C SER A 26 2.03 11.27 11.91
N VAL A 27 1.80 10.04 11.50
CA VAL A 27 0.56 9.33 11.82
C VAL A 27 0.80 8.48 13.05
N LYS A 28 0.66 9.10 14.21
CA LYS A 28 0.87 8.43 15.50
C LYS A 28 -0.43 8.13 16.21
N ASP A 29 -1.46 7.84 15.46
CA ASP A 29 -2.74 7.44 16.03
C ASP A 29 -2.57 6.07 16.68
N PRO A 30 -2.94 5.91 17.98
CA PRO A 30 -2.87 4.60 18.63
C PRO A 30 -3.65 3.50 17.92
N ARG A 31 -4.61 3.87 17.10
CA ARG A 31 -5.37 2.90 16.30
C ARG A 31 -4.58 2.36 15.12
N VAL A 32 -3.55 3.08 14.69
CA VAL A 32 -2.64 2.63 13.64
C VAL A 32 -1.42 1.99 14.28
N MET A 33 -1.63 1.21 15.30
CA MET A 33 -0.55 0.64 16.10
C MET A 33 0.08 -0.58 15.47
N GLY A 34 -0.58 -1.15 14.49
CA GLY A 34 0.04 -2.22 13.75
C GLY A 34 1.26 -1.69 13.04
N MET A 35 2.24 -2.54 12.81
CA MET A 35 3.34 -2.16 11.95
C MET A 35 2.80 -1.99 10.54
N VAL A 36 2.71 -0.74 10.13
CA VAL A 36 2.24 -0.38 8.79
C VAL A 36 3.44 -0.20 7.89
N THR A 37 3.47 -0.95 6.81
CA THR A 37 4.55 -0.87 5.83
C THR A 37 3.95 -0.53 4.47
N LEU A 38 4.45 0.51 3.83
CA LEU A 38 4.07 0.82 2.46
C LEU A 38 4.72 -0.18 1.53
N THR A 39 3.92 -0.83 0.72
CA THR A 39 4.42 -1.84 -0.22
C THR A 39 4.47 -1.33 -1.64
N ASP A 40 3.54 -0.48 -2.04
CA ASP A 40 3.54 0.07 -3.39
C ASP A 40 2.69 1.33 -3.48
N VAL A 41 2.96 2.14 -4.51
CA VAL A 41 2.16 3.32 -4.84
C VAL A 41 1.95 3.33 -6.36
N GLU A 42 0.70 3.32 -6.78
CA GLU A 42 0.34 3.39 -8.20
C GLU A 42 -0.38 4.70 -8.48
N VAL A 43 0.23 5.54 -9.29
CA VAL A 43 -0.33 6.83 -9.69
C VAL A 43 -1.03 6.65 -11.04
N THR A 44 -2.25 7.17 -11.15
CA THR A 44 -2.98 7.14 -12.42
C THR A 44 -2.33 8.05 -13.45
N ARG A 45 -2.58 7.79 -14.72
CA ARG A 45 -1.95 8.53 -15.82
C ARG A 45 -2.25 10.03 -15.79
N ASP A 46 -3.45 10.38 -15.34
CA ASP A 46 -3.88 11.78 -15.23
C ASP A 46 -3.39 12.44 -13.94
N PHE A 47 -2.68 11.72 -13.09
CA PHE A 47 -2.20 12.19 -11.80
C PHE A 47 -3.31 12.59 -10.82
N ASP A 48 -4.53 12.17 -11.04
CA ASP A 48 -5.63 12.51 -10.14
C ASP A 48 -5.66 11.64 -8.90
N HIS A 49 -5.23 10.39 -9.01
CA HIS A 49 -5.33 9.42 -7.92
C HIS A 49 -4.04 8.65 -7.75
N ALA A 50 -3.74 8.30 -6.51
CA ALA A 50 -2.66 7.40 -6.17
C ALA A 50 -3.21 6.29 -5.27
N LYS A 51 -3.09 5.05 -5.70
CA LYS A 51 -3.41 3.90 -4.87
C LYS A 51 -2.19 3.56 -4.04
N VAL A 52 -2.34 3.62 -2.74
CA VAL A 52 -1.25 3.35 -1.80
C VAL A 52 -1.53 2.01 -1.14
N PHE A 53 -0.68 1.04 -1.39
CA PHE A 53 -0.82 -0.29 -0.82
C PHE A 53 0.02 -0.40 0.43
N VAL A 54 -0.58 -0.90 1.48
CA VAL A 54 0.10 -1.06 2.77
C VAL A 54 -0.13 -2.47 3.30
N SER A 55 0.88 -2.98 3.98
CA SER A 55 0.79 -4.19 4.77
C SER A 55 0.63 -3.78 6.23
N VAL A 56 -0.31 -4.39 6.93
CA VAL A 56 -0.56 -4.10 8.34
C VAL A 56 -0.46 -5.38 9.13
N PHE A 57 0.45 -5.40 10.09
CA PHE A 57 0.57 -6.55 10.99
C PHE A 57 -0.52 -6.49 12.05
N GLY A 58 -1.29 -7.55 12.15
CA GLY A 58 -2.37 -7.64 13.10
C GLY A 58 -3.56 -8.41 12.53
N ASP A 59 -4.59 -8.57 13.35
CA ASP A 59 -5.79 -9.25 12.92
C ASP A 59 -6.62 -8.37 11.98
N GLU A 60 -7.72 -8.92 11.49
CA GLU A 60 -8.57 -8.23 10.52
C GLU A 60 -9.10 -6.91 11.06
N SER A 61 -9.45 -6.86 12.34
CA SER A 61 -9.96 -5.64 12.96
C SER A 61 -8.89 -4.55 12.98
N ILE A 62 -7.65 -4.90 13.34
CA ILE A 62 -6.54 -3.96 13.35
C ILE A 62 -6.26 -3.47 11.92
N GLN A 63 -6.31 -4.36 10.95
CA GLN A 63 -6.09 -4.01 9.55
C GLN A 63 -7.14 -3.02 9.06
N GLU A 64 -8.40 -3.27 9.34
CA GLU A 64 -9.49 -2.38 8.92
C GLU A 64 -9.38 -1.00 9.58
N GLU A 65 -9.12 -0.96 10.88
CA GLU A 65 -8.96 0.29 11.59
C GLU A 65 -7.77 1.09 11.10
N SER A 66 -6.67 0.41 10.81
CA SER A 66 -5.47 1.05 10.27
C SER A 66 -5.72 1.69 8.91
N ILE A 67 -6.38 0.96 8.02
CA ILE A 67 -6.73 1.49 6.69
C ILE A 67 -7.66 2.69 6.83
N LYS A 68 -8.64 2.61 7.71
CA LYS A 68 -9.57 3.71 7.94
C LYS A 68 -8.86 4.95 8.46
N ALA A 69 -7.95 4.76 9.41
CA ALA A 69 -7.18 5.88 9.96
C ALA A 69 -6.28 6.52 8.90
N LEU A 70 -5.63 5.71 8.07
CA LEU A 70 -4.80 6.21 6.98
C LEU A 70 -5.62 7.00 5.96
N ASN A 71 -6.79 6.51 5.59
CA ASN A 71 -7.66 7.23 4.66
C ASN A 71 -8.19 8.53 5.27
N ASN A 72 -8.43 8.55 6.57
CA ASN A 72 -8.81 9.78 7.26
C ASN A 72 -7.67 10.80 7.26
N ALA A 73 -6.43 10.35 7.27
CA ALA A 73 -5.26 11.21 7.23
C ALA A 73 -4.82 11.57 5.81
N ALA A 74 -5.50 11.05 4.79
CA ALA A 74 -5.06 11.20 3.40
C ALA A 74 -4.94 12.66 2.97
N GLY A 75 -5.86 13.52 3.38
CA GLY A 75 -5.81 14.95 3.04
C GLY A 75 -4.60 15.63 3.64
N PHE A 76 -4.28 15.34 4.89
CA PHE A 76 -3.09 15.87 5.54
C PHE A 76 -1.82 15.39 4.83
N LEU A 77 -1.76 14.10 4.55
CA LEU A 77 -0.59 13.51 3.89
C LEU A 77 -0.41 14.07 2.48
N GLN A 78 -1.51 14.27 1.76
CA GLN A 78 -1.46 14.89 0.44
C GLN A 78 -0.86 16.29 0.50
N ARG A 79 -1.26 17.09 1.47
CA ARG A 79 -0.72 18.43 1.63
C ARG A 79 0.77 18.41 1.97
N GLU A 80 1.19 17.48 2.81
CA GLU A 80 2.60 17.34 3.14
C GLU A 80 3.45 16.95 1.94
N ILE A 81 2.93 16.04 1.11
CA ILE A 81 3.59 15.68 -0.14
C ILE A 81 3.72 16.90 -1.03
N GLY A 82 2.66 17.69 -1.13
CA GLY A 82 2.66 18.89 -1.97
C GLY A 82 3.68 19.94 -1.55
N ARG A 83 4.09 19.93 -0.29
CA ARG A 83 5.14 20.84 0.19
C ARG A 83 6.52 20.41 -0.24
N GLN A 84 6.73 19.12 -0.46
CA GLN A 84 8.05 18.55 -0.69
C GLN A 84 8.31 18.15 -2.13
N ILE A 85 7.26 17.81 -2.87
CA ILE A 85 7.38 17.44 -4.28
C ILE A 85 6.79 18.56 -5.12
N LYS A 86 7.62 19.08 -6.03
CA LYS A 86 7.18 20.14 -6.93
C LYS A 86 6.54 19.55 -8.17
N ILE A 87 5.28 19.18 -8.04
CA ILE A 87 4.47 18.78 -9.18
C ILE A 87 3.23 19.66 -9.22
N ARG A 88 2.69 19.83 -10.40
CA ARG A 88 1.58 20.74 -10.62
C ARG A 88 0.31 20.28 -9.91
N HIS A 89 0.13 18.99 -9.81
CA HIS A 89 -1.08 18.39 -9.27
C HIS A 89 -0.69 17.20 -8.39
N ILE A 90 -1.09 17.27 -7.13
CA ILE A 90 -0.82 16.18 -6.20
C ILE A 90 -1.99 15.21 -6.22
N PRO A 91 -1.75 13.93 -6.51
CA PRO A 91 -2.85 12.97 -6.57
C PRO A 91 -3.49 12.75 -5.22
N ARG A 92 -4.78 12.43 -5.24
CA ARG A 92 -5.50 12.03 -4.05
C ARG A 92 -5.05 10.64 -3.63
N LEU A 93 -4.76 10.49 -2.35
CA LEU A 93 -4.27 9.23 -1.82
C LEU A 93 -5.43 8.34 -1.41
N HIS A 94 -5.37 7.08 -1.80
CA HIS A 94 -6.33 6.06 -1.43
C HIS A 94 -5.56 4.87 -0.89
N PHE A 95 -5.74 4.58 0.40
CA PHE A 95 -5.01 3.50 1.05
C PHE A 95 -5.78 2.19 0.93
N HIS A 96 -5.07 1.15 0.53
CA HIS A 96 -5.61 -0.19 0.37
C HIS A 96 -4.70 -1.19 1.05
N LEU A 97 -5.29 -2.20 1.65
CA LEU A 97 -4.52 -3.28 2.23
C LEU A 97 -3.90 -4.11 1.10
N ASP A 98 -2.59 -4.32 1.20
CA ASP A 98 -1.90 -5.18 0.25
C ASP A 98 -1.98 -6.62 0.76
N THR A 99 -2.77 -7.43 0.08
CA THR A 99 -2.98 -8.82 0.42
C THR A 99 -2.14 -9.78 -0.43
N SER A 100 -1.21 -9.25 -1.20
CA SER A 100 -0.42 -10.05 -2.13
C SER A 100 0.37 -11.16 -1.41
N ILE A 101 0.92 -10.85 -0.24
CA ILE A 101 1.66 -11.83 0.56
C ILE A 101 0.72 -12.93 1.06
N GLU A 102 -0.43 -12.55 1.59
CA GLU A 102 -1.43 -13.50 2.07
C GLU A 102 -1.98 -14.36 0.94
N LYS A 103 -2.27 -13.74 -0.20
CA LYS A 103 -2.75 -14.46 -1.38
C LYS A 103 -1.69 -15.43 -1.89
N GLY A 104 -0.43 -15.02 -1.89
CA GLY A 104 0.67 -15.90 -2.27
C GLY A 104 0.79 -17.09 -1.34
N PHE A 105 0.68 -16.86 -0.05
CA PHE A 105 0.72 -17.94 0.94
C PHE A 105 -0.44 -18.90 0.76
N GLN A 106 -1.65 -18.39 0.54
CA GLN A 106 -2.82 -19.23 0.30
C GLN A 106 -2.66 -20.06 -0.98
N MET A 107 -2.12 -19.45 -2.03
CA MET A 107 -1.86 -20.14 -3.28
C MET A 107 -0.85 -21.27 -3.09
N ASP A 108 0.22 -21.02 -2.35
CA ASP A 108 1.22 -22.03 -2.05
C ASP A 108 0.60 -23.20 -1.28
N GLN A 109 -0.29 -22.92 -0.34
CA GLN A 109 -0.99 -23.95 0.40
C GLN A 109 -1.92 -24.75 -0.49
N LEU A 110 -2.62 -24.10 -1.40
CA LEU A 110 -3.50 -24.80 -2.34
C LEU A 110 -2.70 -25.74 -3.23
N ILE A 111 -1.56 -25.30 -3.72
CA ILE A 111 -0.68 -26.12 -4.54
C ILE A 111 -0.18 -27.31 -3.74
N ALA A 112 0.28 -27.10 -2.51
CA ALA A 112 0.76 -28.16 -1.65
C ALA A 112 -0.33 -29.19 -1.35
N ASN A 113 -1.56 -28.72 -1.09
CA ASN A 113 -2.68 -29.60 -0.84
C ASN A 113 -3.07 -30.43 -2.07
N ALA A 114 -3.04 -29.79 -3.25
CA ALA A 114 -3.33 -30.49 -4.49
C ALA A 114 -2.32 -31.60 -4.76
N LEU A 115 -1.03 -31.33 -4.57
CA LEU A 115 0.01 -32.33 -4.73
C LEU A 115 -0.15 -33.48 -3.71
N LYS A 116 -0.49 -33.13 -2.49
CA LYS A 116 -0.72 -34.11 -1.44
C LYS A 116 -1.90 -35.02 -1.76
N ASN A 117 -2.99 -34.43 -2.29
CA ASN A 117 -4.16 -35.20 -2.69
C ASN A 117 -3.85 -36.14 -3.84
N ASP A 118 -3.07 -35.68 -4.83
CA ASP A 118 -2.66 -36.54 -5.93
C ASP A 118 -1.87 -37.75 -5.43
N GLN A 119 -0.98 -37.53 -4.47
CA GLN A 119 -0.23 -38.62 -3.86
C GLN A 119 -1.12 -39.54 -3.04
N GLY A 120 -2.14 -38.99 -2.41
CA GLY A 120 -3.05 -39.75 -1.61
C GLY A 120 -4.01 -40.63 -2.38
N ILE A 121 -4.23 -40.34 -3.66
CA ILE A 121 -5.12 -41.12 -4.52
C ILE A 121 -4.49 -42.45 -4.93
N GLN A 122 -3.21 -42.52 -4.86
CA GLN A 122 -2.50 -43.76 -5.20
C GLN A 122 -2.65 -44.77 -4.05
#